data_883eda063b6eb72bf3f15ea9e59257cd
#
_entry.id   883eda063b6eb72bf3f15ea9e59257cd
#
_cell.length_a   1.000
_cell.length_b   1.000
_cell.length_c   1.000
_cell.angle_alpha   90.00
_cell.angle_beta   90.00
_cell.angle_gamma   90.00
#
_symmetry.space_group_name_H-M   'P 1'
#
loop_
_entity.id
_entity.type
_entity.pdbx_description
1 polymer ?
#
loop_
_entity_poly.entity_id
_entity_poly.type
_entity_poly.pdbx_seq_one_letter_code
_entity_poly.pdbx_strand_id
1 'polypeptide(L)'
;MPLHRQDFRGLGLIGSESYETPFGNVEVDSEANEFLRNFSEDFIDGQTYHEKEYSAELQLPYLQKTLSGDFKILPVIVGRANTRYTILLSKAVNALMANSDKKYLIVVPTNLNCEFHLEKTIERDKMFIKLLRENNAENLSQQLALEQISADGTGGLVSLLRLNELLENAHNVEPLKYATSEEVTKDSSKVESYISAVAY
;
A
#
# COMPACT_ATOMS: atom_id res chain seq x y z
N MET A 1 3.69 -14.03 0.19
CA MET A 1 3.09 -13.81 1.51
C MET A 1 3.70 -12.56 2.10
N PRO A 2 3.05 -11.42 2.06
CA PRO A 2 3.61 -10.23 2.69
C PRO A 2 3.69 -10.49 4.17
N LEU A 3 4.90 -10.40 4.67
CA LEU A 3 5.17 -10.65 6.07
C LEU A 3 5.01 -9.35 6.86
N HIS A 4 3.79 -8.82 6.97
CA HIS A 4 3.49 -7.84 8.01
C HIS A 4 3.62 -8.45 9.42
N ARG A 5 4.65 -9.27 9.58
CA ARG A 5 4.93 -9.99 10.82
C ARG A 5 5.75 -9.18 11.81
N GLN A 6 6.08 -7.94 11.47
CA GLN A 6 6.80 -7.11 12.42
C GLN A 6 5.85 -6.13 13.08
N ASP A 7 5.46 -6.50 14.28
CA ASP A 7 4.63 -5.71 15.16
C ASP A 7 5.47 -4.58 15.77
N PHE A 8 5.61 -3.47 15.06
CA PHE A 8 6.22 -2.27 15.60
C PHE A 8 5.22 -1.11 15.63
N ARG A 9 5.53 -0.12 16.44
CA ARG A 9 4.71 1.10 16.56
C ARG A 9 5.37 2.21 15.78
N GLY A 10 4.63 2.80 14.83
CA GLY A 10 5.11 3.91 14.02
C GLY A 10 5.00 3.67 12.51
N LEU A 11 5.62 4.57 11.78
CA LEU A 11 5.76 4.59 10.34
C LEU A 11 7.25 4.47 10.02
N GLY A 12 7.67 3.31 9.49
CA GLY A 12 9.07 3.00 9.24
C GLY A 12 9.56 3.64 7.95
N LEU A 13 10.52 4.55 8.06
CA LEU A 13 11.24 5.12 6.94
C LEU A 13 12.50 4.33 6.66
N ILE A 14 12.91 4.29 5.38
CA ILE A 14 14.15 3.62 5.00
C ILE A 14 15.37 4.49 5.35
N GLY A 15 16.45 3.83 5.76
CA GLY A 15 17.75 4.46 5.98
C GLY A 15 18.72 4.34 4.81
N SER A 16 18.48 3.38 3.87
CA SER A 16 19.31 3.18 2.69
C SER A 16 19.08 4.27 1.63
N GLU A 17 20.08 4.52 0.79
CA GLU A 17 20.02 5.54 -0.27
C GLU A 17 19.35 5.02 -1.56
N SER A 18 19.29 3.70 -1.75
CA SER A 18 18.72 3.08 -2.95
C SER A 18 18.28 1.65 -2.71
N TYR A 19 17.45 1.15 -3.64
CA TYR A 19 17.15 -0.27 -3.83
C TYR A 19 17.87 -0.81 -5.05
N GLU A 20 18.52 -1.95 -4.92
CA GLU A 20 19.10 -2.68 -6.04
C GLU A 20 18.03 -3.55 -6.72
N THR A 21 17.95 -3.47 -8.04
CA THR A 21 17.03 -4.28 -8.85
C THR A 21 17.76 -4.91 -10.04
N PRO A 22 17.19 -5.91 -10.70
CA PRO A 22 17.76 -6.47 -11.94
C PRO A 22 17.94 -5.45 -13.07
N PHE A 23 17.31 -4.27 -12.98
CA PHE A 23 17.40 -3.21 -13.98
C PHE A 23 18.21 -1.99 -13.51
N GLY A 24 18.97 -2.15 -12.43
CA GLY A 24 19.78 -1.08 -11.84
C GLY A 24 19.15 -0.51 -10.56
N ASN A 25 19.87 0.39 -9.94
CA ASN A 25 19.46 0.99 -8.67
C ASN A 25 18.31 1.99 -8.85
N VAL A 26 17.40 2.02 -7.88
CA VAL A 26 16.37 3.04 -7.76
C VAL A 26 16.67 3.87 -6.50
N GLU A 27 16.91 5.16 -6.69
CA GLU A 27 17.28 6.05 -5.58
C GLU A 27 16.09 6.33 -4.66
N VAL A 28 16.39 6.48 -3.37
CA VAL A 28 15.43 6.99 -2.38
C VAL A 28 15.41 8.51 -2.46
N ASP A 29 14.24 9.12 -2.40
CA ASP A 29 14.07 10.56 -2.28
C ASP A 29 14.39 11.00 -0.85
N SER A 30 15.67 11.37 -0.62
CA SER A 30 16.18 11.76 0.70
C SER A 30 15.49 13.00 1.25
N GLU A 31 15.13 13.97 0.39
CA GLU A 31 14.44 15.20 0.81
C GLU A 31 13.02 14.87 1.31
N ALA A 32 12.29 14.04 0.57
CA ALA A 32 10.97 13.58 0.97
C ALA A 32 11.02 12.70 2.23
N ASN A 33 12.05 11.87 2.36
CA ASN A 33 12.29 11.03 3.54
C ASN A 33 12.55 11.91 4.79
N GLU A 34 13.38 12.93 4.66
CA GLU A 34 13.65 13.90 5.73
C GLU A 34 12.41 14.73 6.08
N PHE A 35 11.62 15.14 5.08
CA PHE A 35 10.36 15.85 5.30
C PHE A 35 9.43 15.02 6.20
N LEU A 36 9.22 13.74 5.90
CA LEU A 36 8.37 12.87 6.72
C LEU A 36 8.96 12.67 8.12
N ARG A 37 10.26 12.48 8.24
CA ARG A 37 10.94 12.35 9.54
C ARG A 37 10.72 13.56 10.44
N ASN A 38 10.73 14.75 9.87
CA ASN A 38 10.51 16.01 10.59
C ASN A 38 9.01 16.32 10.82
N PHE A 39 8.12 15.65 10.12
CA PHE A 39 6.68 15.86 10.25
C PHE A 39 6.11 15.34 11.58
N SER A 40 6.62 14.21 12.07
CA SER A 40 6.22 13.64 13.35
C SER A 40 7.23 12.63 13.87
N GLU A 41 7.38 12.53 15.19
CA GLU A 41 8.19 11.52 15.87
C GLU A 41 7.71 10.07 15.65
N ASP A 42 6.49 9.88 15.18
CA ASP A 42 5.98 8.56 14.80
C ASP A 42 6.61 8.03 13.50
N PHE A 43 7.30 8.88 12.70
CA PHE A 43 8.16 8.43 11.60
C PHE A 43 9.52 8.03 12.15
N ILE A 44 9.73 6.75 12.27
CA ILE A 44 10.91 6.16 12.91
C ILE A 44 11.90 5.62 11.88
N ASP A 45 13.12 5.33 12.29
CA ASP A 45 14.03 4.52 11.49
C ASP A 45 13.48 3.11 11.34
N GLY A 46 13.18 2.75 10.10
CA GLY A 46 12.56 1.50 9.72
C GLY A 46 13.51 0.57 8.95
N GLN A 47 14.80 0.85 8.86
CA GLN A 47 15.73 0.08 8.04
C GLN A 47 15.63 -1.43 8.27
N THR A 48 15.63 -1.88 9.51
CA THR A 48 15.55 -3.30 9.85
C THR A 48 14.21 -3.96 9.48
N TYR A 49 13.15 -3.16 9.32
CA TYR A 49 11.86 -3.64 8.84
C TYR A 49 11.83 -3.72 7.32
N HIS A 50 12.42 -2.72 6.63
CA HIS A 50 12.57 -2.74 5.18
C HIS A 50 13.39 -3.92 4.67
N GLU A 51 14.44 -4.32 5.37
CA GLU A 51 15.26 -5.50 5.04
C GLU A 51 14.49 -6.84 5.05
N LYS A 52 13.33 -6.86 5.68
CA LYS A 52 12.48 -8.06 5.82
C LYS A 52 11.16 -7.95 5.06
N GLU A 53 10.91 -6.80 4.43
CA GLU A 53 9.70 -6.50 3.69
C GLU A 53 10.03 -6.26 2.21
N TYR A 54 9.59 -7.18 1.38
CA TYR A 54 9.91 -7.17 -0.05
C TYR A 54 8.75 -6.68 -0.93
N SER A 55 7.61 -6.30 -0.37
CA SER A 55 6.44 -5.89 -1.16
C SER A 55 6.72 -4.67 -2.04
N ALA A 56 7.46 -3.67 -1.50
CA ALA A 56 7.89 -2.51 -2.28
C ALA A 56 8.92 -2.91 -3.35
N GLU A 57 9.93 -3.72 -2.98
CA GLU A 57 10.99 -4.18 -3.88
C GLU A 57 10.44 -4.89 -5.11
N LEU A 58 9.43 -5.76 -4.93
CA LEU A 58 8.80 -6.49 -6.03
C LEU A 58 8.08 -5.58 -7.04
N GLN A 59 7.71 -4.36 -6.68
CA GLN A 59 7.07 -3.40 -7.61
C GLN A 59 8.08 -2.67 -8.49
N LEU A 60 9.32 -2.47 -8.00
CA LEU A 60 10.31 -1.62 -8.66
C LEU A 60 10.66 -2.04 -10.09
N PRO A 61 10.89 -3.33 -10.41
CA PRO A 61 11.18 -3.74 -11.77
C PRO A 61 10.06 -3.42 -12.76
N TYR A 62 8.80 -3.52 -12.32
CA TYR A 62 7.64 -3.17 -13.15
C TYR A 62 7.56 -1.65 -13.37
N LEU A 63 7.80 -0.87 -12.33
CA LEU A 63 7.82 0.60 -12.41
C LEU A 63 8.94 1.07 -13.35
N GLN A 64 10.15 0.51 -13.23
CA GLN A 64 11.28 0.82 -14.12
C GLN A 64 11.00 0.50 -15.60
N LYS A 65 10.16 -0.50 -15.89
CA LYS A 65 9.77 -0.86 -17.25
C LYS A 65 8.59 -0.05 -17.79
N THR A 66 7.76 0.49 -16.91
CA THR A 66 6.49 1.12 -17.31
C THR A 66 6.59 2.64 -17.30
N LEU A 67 7.30 3.21 -16.33
CA LEU A 67 7.50 4.65 -16.24
C LEU A 67 8.59 5.10 -17.21
N SER A 68 8.35 6.23 -17.85
CA SER A 68 9.34 6.87 -18.71
C SER A 68 10.17 7.86 -17.90
N GLY A 69 11.49 7.72 -17.97
CA GLY A 69 12.44 8.59 -17.26
C GLY A 69 12.80 8.10 -15.86
N ASP A 70 13.74 8.81 -15.25
CA ASP A 70 14.22 8.50 -13.92
C ASP A 70 13.20 8.92 -12.87
N PHE A 71 13.06 8.10 -11.83
CA PHE A 71 12.22 8.39 -10.67
C PHE A 71 12.94 8.01 -9.39
N LYS A 72 12.53 8.64 -8.29
CA LYS A 72 12.95 8.27 -6.94
C LYS A 72 11.78 7.66 -6.18
N ILE A 73 12.08 6.95 -5.13
CA ILE A 73 11.08 6.30 -4.29
C ILE A 73 11.11 6.82 -2.85
N LEU A 74 9.98 6.78 -2.21
CA LEU A 74 9.81 7.06 -0.78
C LEU A 74 9.05 5.89 -0.14
N PRO A 75 9.73 4.78 0.19
CA PRO A 75 9.08 3.64 0.79
C PRO A 75 8.77 3.89 2.27
N VAL A 76 7.54 3.60 2.66
CA VAL A 76 7.06 3.72 4.04
C VAL A 76 6.39 2.42 4.46
N ILE A 77 6.86 1.83 5.55
CA ILE A 77 6.19 0.68 6.16
C ILE A 77 5.28 1.18 7.28
N VAL A 78 4.00 0.85 7.18
CA VAL A 78 3.05 1.10 8.27
C VAL A 78 3.18 -0.06 9.26
N GLY A 79 3.60 0.23 10.48
CA GLY A 79 3.66 -0.74 11.56
C GLY A 79 2.27 -1.25 11.93
N ARG A 80 2.01 -1.52 13.21
CA ARG A 80 0.67 -1.95 13.62
C ARG A 80 -0.38 -0.98 13.09
N ALA A 81 -1.11 -1.39 12.05
CA ALA A 81 -2.12 -0.57 11.40
C ALA A 81 -3.19 -0.17 12.42
N ASN A 82 -3.29 1.12 12.69
CA ASN A 82 -4.33 1.70 13.54
C ASN A 82 -4.76 3.06 12.96
N THR A 83 -5.87 3.55 13.44
CA THR A 83 -6.46 4.83 12.98
C THR A 83 -5.48 6.00 13.10
N ARG A 84 -4.65 6.06 14.18
CA ARG A 84 -3.67 7.13 14.36
C ARG A 84 -2.64 7.17 13.23
N TYR A 85 -2.02 6.03 12.90
CA TYR A 85 -0.97 5.99 11.88
C TYR A 85 -1.50 6.17 10.46
N THR A 86 -2.70 5.67 10.17
CA THR A 86 -3.31 5.87 8.85
C THR A 86 -3.71 7.33 8.62
N ILE A 87 -4.22 8.03 9.64
CA ILE A 87 -4.48 9.47 9.59
C ILE A 87 -3.17 10.27 9.48
N LEU A 88 -2.17 9.91 10.27
CA LEU A 88 -0.88 10.61 10.24
C LEU A 88 -0.23 10.50 8.85
N LEU A 89 -0.15 9.28 8.30
CA LEU A 89 0.47 9.06 6.99
C LEU A 89 -0.27 9.83 5.89
N SER A 90 -1.61 9.78 5.86
CA SER A 90 -2.38 10.52 4.87
C SER A 90 -2.14 12.03 4.94
N LYS A 91 -2.09 12.61 6.14
CA LYS A 91 -1.80 14.04 6.34
C LYS A 91 -0.37 14.41 5.95
N ALA A 92 0.60 13.59 6.32
CA ALA A 92 2.00 13.82 6.00
C ALA A 92 2.26 13.76 4.50
N VAL A 93 1.69 12.78 3.79
CA VAL A 93 1.80 12.67 2.33
C VAL A 93 1.09 13.84 1.65
N ASN A 94 -0.11 14.22 2.11
CA ASN A 94 -0.80 15.40 1.58
C ASN A 94 0.03 16.67 1.74
N ALA A 95 0.63 16.87 2.92
CA ALA A 95 1.52 18.01 3.17
C ALA A 95 2.78 17.96 2.30
N LEU A 96 3.39 16.78 2.12
CA LEU A 96 4.54 16.60 1.24
C LEU A 96 4.19 17.01 -0.20
N MET A 97 3.07 16.52 -0.72
CA MET A 97 2.59 16.85 -2.07
C MET A 97 2.31 18.35 -2.24
N ALA A 98 1.71 18.98 -1.24
CA ALA A 98 1.39 20.42 -1.26
C ALA A 98 2.64 21.33 -1.17
N ASN A 99 3.75 20.84 -0.63
CA ASN A 99 4.99 21.58 -0.47
C ASN A 99 6.07 21.19 -1.49
N SER A 100 5.73 20.55 -2.57
CA SER A 100 6.67 20.08 -3.59
C SER A 100 6.10 20.26 -4.99
N ASP A 101 6.94 20.65 -5.94
CA ASP A 101 6.62 20.70 -7.37
C ASP A 101 6.76 19.34 -8.06
N LYS A 102 7.15 18.29 -7.33
CA LYS A 102 7.29 16.93 -7.85
C LYS A 102 5.93 16.30 -8.12
N LYS A 103 5.88 15.43 -9.13
CA LYS A 103 4.72 14.55 -9.36
C LYS A 103 4.89 13.27 -8.58
N TYR A 104 3.84 12.83 -7.91
CA TYR A 104 3.85 11.63 -7.08
C TYR A 104 2.91 10.56 -7.67
N LEU A 105 3.40 9.33 -7.71
CA LEU A 105 2.60 8.13 -7.91
C LEU A 105 2.63 7.33 -6.60
N ILE A 106 1.48 7.11 -5.99
CA ILE A 106 1.38 6.34 -4.76
C ILE A 106 1.05 4.90 -5.12
N VAL A 107 1.90 3.97 -4.73
CA VAL A 107 1.72 2.53 -4.95
C VAL A 107 1.54 1.85 -3.61
N VAL A 108 0.44 1.12 -3.44
CA VAL A 108 0.15 0.34 -2.24
C VAL A 108 0.05 -1.14 -2.62
N PRO A 109 1.12 -1.90 -2.41
CA PRO A 109 1.08 -3.34 -2.58
C PRO A 109 0.12 -3.96 -1.57
N THR A 110 -0.79 -4.80 -2.04
CA THR A 110 -1.73 -5.51 -1.20
C THR A 110 -2.05 -6.88 -1.78
N ASN A 111 -2.19 -7.88 -0.92
CA ASN A 111 -2.77 -9.15 -1.28
C ASN A 111 -4.14 -9.27 -0.62
N LEU A 112 -5.07 -9.88 -1.34
CA LEU A 112 -6.38 -10.22 -0.80
C LEU A 112 -6.33 -11.56 -0.03
N ASN A 113 -7.45 -12.21 0.10
CA ASN A 113 -7.55 -13.46 0.86
C ASN A 113 -6.72 -14.60 0.27
N CYS A 114 -6.16 -15.46 1.11
CA CYS A 114 -5.34 -16.59 0.69
C CYS A 114 -5.63 -17.92 1.41
N GLU A 115 -6.79 -18.13 2.00
CA GLU A 115 -7.02 -19.36 2.79
C GLU A 115 -8.44 -19.95 2.69
N PHE A 116 -9.28 -19.45 1.79
CA PHE A 116 -10.68 -19.87 1.71
C PHE A 116 -10.95 -20.65 0.43
N HIS A 117 -12.00 -21.48 0.47
CA HIS A 117 -12.59 -22.03 -0.73
C HIS A 117 -13.06 -20.93 -1.68
N LEU A 118 -13.04 -21.20 -2.99
CA LEU A 118 -13.29 -20.24 -4.05
C LEU A 118 -14.54 -19.38 -3.82
N GLU A 119 -15.69 -19.99 -3.52
CA GLU A 119 -16.95 -19.25 -3.33
C GLU A 119 -16.85 -18.20 -2.21
N LYS A 120 -16.28 -18.60 -1.07
CA LYS A 120 -16.11 -17.71 0.08
C LYS A 120 -15.08 -16.60 -0.20
N THR A 121 -14.02 -16.92 -0.93
CA THR A 121 -13.03 -15.95 -1.39
C THR A 121 -13.70 -14.89 -2.27
N ILE A 122 -14.45 -15.32 -3.29
CA ILE A 122 -15.16 -14.40 -4.20
C ILE A 122 -16.17 -13.50 -3.45
N GLU A 123 -16.89 -14.05 -2.48
CA GLU A 123 -17.85 -13.27 -1.69
C GLU A 123 -17.16 -12.15 -0.91
N ARG A 124 -16.08 -12.47 -0.20
CA ARG A 124 -15.29 -11.48 0.57
C ARG A 124 -14.63 -10.45 -0.34
N ASP A 125 -14.09 -10.87 -1.47
CA ASP A 125 -13.45 -9.99 -2.42
C ASP A 125 -14.44 -9.04 -3.10
N LYS A 126 -15.65 -9.48 -3.41
CA LYS A 126 -16.74 -8.61 -3.89
C LYS A 126 -17.05 -7.51 -2.88
N MET A 127 -17.10 -7.84 -1.60
CA MET A 127 -17.29 -6.86 -0.54
C MET A 127 -16.12 -5.88 -0.47
N PHE A 128 -14.88 -6.37 -0.51
CA PHE A 128 -13.68 -5.54 -0.55
C PHE A 128 -13.68 -4.58 -1.75
N ILE A 129 -13.96 -5.08 -2.95
CA ILE A 129 -14.04 -4.29 -4.18
C ILE A 129 -15.12 -3.20 -4.08
N LYS A 130 -16.27 -3.54 -3.51
CA LYS A 130 -17.34 -2.56 -3.27
C LYS A 130 -16.86 -1.44 -2.35
N LEU A 131 -16.20 -1.78 -1.23
CA LEU A 131 -15.67 -0.81 -0.28
C LEU A 131 -14.59 0.09 -0.88
N LEU A 132 -13.75 -0.44 -1.76
CA LEU A 132 -12.79 0.38 -2.51
C LEU A 132 -13.49 1.42 -3.38
N ARG A 133 -14.54 1.02 -4.13
CA ARG A 133 -15.31 1.93 -4.97
C ARG A 133 -16.04 3.01 -4.18
N GLU A 134 -16.50 2.68 -2.97
CA GLU A 134 -17.14 3.64 -2.07
C GLU A 134 -16.16 4.71 -1.58
N ASN A 135 -14.85 4.47 -1.74
CA ASN A 135 -13.77 5.37 -1.32
C ASN A 135 -13.95 5.83 0.14
N ASN A 136 -14.35 4.93 1.02
CA ASN A 136 -14.65 5.22 2.42
C ASN A 136 -13.64 4.51 3.32
N ALA A 137 -12.62 5.25 3.75
CA ALA A 137 -11.52 4.73 4.57
C ALA A 137 -12.00 4.19 5.92
N GLU A 138 -12.98 4.84 6.53
CA GLU A 138 -13.50 4.43 7.84
C GLU A 138 -14.26 3.11 7.74
N ASN A 139 -15.16 2.98 6.77
CA ASN A 139 -15.92 1.75 6.55
C ASN A 139 -14.98 0.59 6.20
N LEU A 140 -14.00 0.80 5.31
CA LEU A 140 -13.00 -0.22 5.00
C LEU A 140 -12.24 -0.67 6.26
N SER A 141 -11.79 0.28 7.08
CA SER A 141 -11.08 0.01 8.33
C SER A 141 -11.93 -0.81 9.32
N GLN A 142 -13.22 -0.50 9.44
CA GLN A 142 -14.15 -1.24 10.29
C GLN A 142 -14.36 -2.67 9.81
N GLN A 143 -14.56 -2.89 8.51
CA GLN A 143 -14.77 -4.23 7.96
C GLN A 143 -13.50 -5.10 8.07
N LEU A 144 -12.31 -4.50 7.96
CA LEU A 144 -11.03 -5.16 8.23
C LEU A 144 -10.92 -5.55 9.72
N ALA A 145 -11.26 -4.65 10.64
CA ALA A 145 -11.22 -4.91 12.07
C ALA A 145 -12.23 -5.99 12.53
N LEU A 146 -13.36 -6.10 11.83
CA LEU A 146 -14.38 -7.13 12.05
C LEU A 146 -14.08 -8.45 11.32
N GLU A 147 -12.95 -8.54 10.63
CA GLU A 147 -12.53 -9.71 9.83
C GLU A 147 -13.56 -10.15 8.76
N GLN A 148 -14.46 -9.24 8.36
CA GLN A 148 -15.42 -9.49 7.30
C GLN A 148 -14.75 -9.55 5.92
N ILE A 149 -13.67 -8.80 5.78
CA ILE A 149 -12.74 -8.83 4.65
C ILE A 149 -11.32 -9.02 5.18
N SER A 150 -10.43 -9.43 4.31
CA SER A 150 -9.01 -9.58 4.65
C SER A 150 -8.16 -9.07 3.50
N ALA A 151 -7.13 -8.34 3.82
CA ALA A 151 -6.08 -7.94 2.89
C ALA A 151 -4.79 -7.68 3.68
N ASP A 152 -3.66 -7.87 3.04
CA ASP A 152 -2.38 -7.41 3.56
C ASP A 152 -2.16 -5.94 3.15
N GLY A 153 -1.22 -5.25 3.80
CA GLY A 153 -0.95 -3.84 3.47
C GLY A 153 -2.07 -2.87 3.85
N THR A 154 -2.98 -3.30 4.72
CA THR A 154 -4.18 -2.55 5.09
C THR A 154 -3.90 -1.15 5.63
N GLY A 155 -2.78 -0.98 6.35
CA GLY A 155 -2.36 0.34 6.83
C GLY A 155 -2.09 1.33 5.69
N GLY A 156 -1.36 0.90 4.66
CA GLY A 156 -1.12 1.69 3.46
C GLY A 156 -2.40 1.98 2.69
N LEU A 157 -3.26 0.96 2.52
CA LEU A 157 -4.50 1.08 1.78
C LEU A 157 -5.48 2.07 2.44
N VAL A 158 -5.71 1.94 3.76
CA VAL A 158 -6.56 2.87 4.50
C VAL A 158 -5.97 4.29 4.47
N SER A 159 -4.64 4.42 4.54
CA SER A 159 -3.98 5.74 4.42
C SER A 159 -4.18 6.35 3.04
N LEU A 160 -4.13 5.54 1.96
CA LEU A 160 -4.40 6.01 0.60
C LEU A 160 -5.83 6.53 0.44
N LEU A 161 -6.83 5.79 0.94
CA LEU A 161 -8.22 6.25 0.89
C LEU A 161 -8.42 7.53 1.72
N ARG A 162 -7.83 7.61 2.92
CA ARG A 162 -7.85 8.85 3.72
C ARG A 162 -7.16 10.02 3.02
N LEU A 163 -6.06 9.78 2.32
CA LEU A 163 -5.42 10.80 1.50
C LEU A 163 -6.36 11.26 0.40
N ASN A 164 -7.01 10.33 -0.29
CA ASN A 164 -7.96 10.65 -1.33
C ASN A 164 -9.15 11.49 -0.82
N GLU A 165 -9.63 11.22 0.41
CA GLU A 165 -10.65 12.05 1.08
C GLU A 165 -10.16 13.47 1.41
N LEU A 166 -8.83 13.68 1.55
CA LEU A 166 -8.25 15.01 1.83
C LEU A 166 -8.01 15.84 0.59
N LEU A 167 -7.96 15.24 -0.59
CA LEU A 167 -7.73 15.94 -1.84
C LEU A 167 -9.01 16.68 -2.26
N GLU A 168 -8.87 17.92 -2.75
CA GLU A 168 -10.01 18.77 -3.17
C GLU A 168 -10.86 18.12 -4.29
N ASN A 169 -10.20 17.33 -5.14
CA ASN A 169 -10.84 16.54 -6.18
C ASN A 169 -10.66 15.06 -5.84
N ALA A 170 -11.45 14.58 -4.87
CA ALA A 170 -11.40 13.16 -4.51
C ALA A 170 -11.56 12.26 -5.75
N HIS A 171 -10.58 11.41 -5.96
CA HIS A 171 -10.52 10.54 -7.13
C HIS A 171 -11.46 9.35 -6.97
N ASN A 172 -12.05 8.91 -8.07
CA ASN A 172 -12.77 7.65 -8.11
C ASN A 172 -11.77 6.49 -8.00
N VAL A 173 -12.08 5.52 -7.17
CA VAL A 173 -11.28 4.28 -7.09
C VAL A 173 -11.91 3.24 -8.00
N GLU A 174 -11.17 2.84 -9.04
CA GLU A 174 -11.63 1.88 -10.03
C GLU A 174 -10.78 0.61 -9.99
N PRO A 175 -11.39 -0.55 -9.71
CA PRO A 175 -10.76 -1.85 -9.93
C PRO A 175 -10.58 -2.10 -11.42
N LEU A 176 -9.32 -2.30 -11.84
CA LEU A 176 -8.96 -2.54 -13.24
C LEU A 176 -9.02 -4.02 -13.61
N LYS A 177 -8.56 -4.88 -12.69
CA LYS A 177 -8.55 -6.33 -12.89
C LYS A 177 -8.65 -7.06 -11.57
N TYR A 178 -9.42 -8.13 -11.56
CA TYR A 178 -9.50 -9.10 -10.49
C TYR A 178 -9.23 -10.49 -11.08
N ALA A 179 -8.50 -11.32 -10.37
CA ALA A 179 -8.20 -12.71 -10.75
C ALA A 179 -8.01 -13.57 -9.50
N THR A 180 -8.13 -14.87 -9.65
CA THR A 180 -7.84 -15.85 -8.61
C THR A 180 -6.80 -16.86 -9.07
N SER A 181 -6.06 -17.46 -8.12
CA SER A 181 -5.11 -18.53 -8.42
C SER A 181 -5.80 -19.75 -9.04
N GLU A 182 -7.09 -19.98 -8.75
CA GLU A 182 -7.87 -21.08 -9.32
C GLU A 182 -7.96 -21.01 -10.84
N GLU A 183 -7.98 -19.82 -11.43
CA GLU A 183 -8.00 -19.65 -12.90
C GLU A 183 -6.83 -20.39 -13.57
N VAL A 184 -5.68 -20.50 -12.87
CA VAL A 184 -4.47 -21.15 -13.35
C VAL A 184 -4.31 -22.55 -12.76
N THR A 185 -4.44 -22.69 -11.44
CA THR A 185 -4.15 -23.94 -10.73
C THR A 185 -5.25 -24.99 -10.85
N LYS A 186 -6.51 -24.54 -11.12
CA LYS A 186 -7.72 -25.36 -11.08
C LYS A 186 -8.00 -26.01 -9.72
N ASP A 187 -7.37 -25.48 -8.66
CA ASP A 187 -7.61 -25.87 -7.28
C ASP A 187 -8.48 -24.83 -6.58
N SER A 188 -9.71 -25.24 -6.25
CA SER A 188 -10.69 -24.41 -5.56
C SER A 188 -10.71 -24.61 -4.04
N SER A 189 -9.85 -25.48 -3.51
CA SER A 189 -9.79 -25.78 -2.07
C SER A 189 -9.03 -24.72 -1.26
N LYS A 190 -8.02 -24.10 -1.90
CA LYS A 190 -7.25 -22.96 -1.34
C LYS A 190 -7.00 -21.98 -2.47
N VAL A 191 -7.57 -20.80 -2.35
CA VAL A 191 -7.54 -19.79 -3.41
C VAL A 191 -6.90 -18.51 -2.90
N GLU A 192 -5.92 -18.02 -3.66
CA GLU A 192 -5.38 -16.68 -3.52
C GLU A 192 -6.07 -15.76 -4.53
N SER A 193 -6.36 -14.54 -4.13
CA SER A 193 -6.99 -13.56 -5.00
C SER A 193 -6.16 -12.29 -5.15
N TYR A 194 -6.26 -11.69 -6.30
CA TYR A 194 -5.46 -10.56 -6.75
C TYR A 194 -6.34 -9.47 -7.31
N ILE A 195 -6.00 -8.23 -7.02
CA ILE A 195 -6.67 -7.06 -7.58
C ILE A 195 -5.65 -6.02 -8.03
N SER A 196 -5.95 -5.37 -9.14
CA SER A 196 -5.31 -4.12 -9.54
C SER A 196 -6.39 -3.04 -9.55
N ALA A 197 -6.12 -1.91 -8.92
CA ALA A 197 -7.04 -0.78 -8.85
C ALA A 197 -6.27 0.53 -9.02
N VAL A 198 -6.95 1.58 -9.45
CA VAL A 198 -6.40 2.93 -9.61
C VAL A 198 -7.35 3.96 -9.01
N ALA A 199 -6.77 5.02 -8.41
CA ALA A 199 -7.48 6.24 -8.04
C ALA A 199 -7.00 7.38 -8.94
N TYR A 200 -7.92 8.09 -9.63
CA TYR A 200 -7.62 9.14 -10.63
C TYR A 200 -8.70 10.20 -10.69
#